data_f801462d13c0f30e65f995e358581588
#
_entry.id   f801462d13c0f30e65f995e358581588
#
_cell.length_a   1.000
_cell.length_b   1.000
_cell.length_c   1.000
_cell.angle_alpha   90.00
_cell.angle_beta   90.00
_cell.angle_gamma   90.00
#
_symmetry.space_group_name_H-M   'P 1'
#
loop_
_entity.id
_entity.type
_entity.pdbx_description
1 polymer ?
#
loop_
_entity_poly.entity_id
_entity_poly.type
_entity_poly.pdbx_seq_one_letter_code
_entity_poly.pdbx_strand_id
1 'polypeptide(L)'
;MGFLIEEGQPVIWRGPMLNSIIKQFLYQVEWSNLDFLVIDLPPGTGDAQISLSQSVPISGAIVVTTPQQVSLQDARRGLAMFKQLGVPLLGVVENMSVFIPPDMPNKKYEIFGKGGGKILAEENNLPLLAQIPIEIKLVNDSNKGVPISISEPDKESSIRFKELAQLIKKQFIN
;
A
#
# COMPACT_ATOMS: atom_id res chain seq x y z
N MET A 1 11.88 -3.12 9.03
CA MET A 1 13.34 -3.28 8.84
C MET A 1 14.13 -2.18 9.54
N GLY A 2 13.68 -0.94 9.58
CA GLY A 2 14.37 0.16 10.26
C GLY A 2 14.75 -0.08 11.72
N PHE A 3 14.01 -0.90 12.45
CA PHE A 3 14.32 -1.26 13.84
C PHE A 3 15.53 -2.18 14.03
N LEU A 4 16.08 -2.74 12.94
CA LEU A 4 17.23 -3.65 12.97
C LEU A 4 18.55 -2.96 12.65
N ILE A 5 18.54 -1.63 12.47
CA ILE A 5 19.66 -0.88 11.95
C ILE A 5 19.78 0.42 12.74
N GLU A 6 21.01 0.82 13.10
CA GLU A 6 21.25 2.11 13.69
C GLU A 6 20.99 3.25 12.69
N GLU A 7 20.47 4.35 13.19
CA GLU A 7 20.14 5.53 12.38
C GLU A 7 21.37 6.03 11.61
N GLY A 8 21.27 6.13 10.28
CA GLY A 8 22.37 6.60 9.42
C GLY A 8 23.31 5.51 8.87
N GLN A 9 23.14 4.24 9.23
CA GLN A 9 23.96 3.17 8.63
C GLN A 9 23.44 2.78 7.24
N PRO A 10 24.29 2.79 6.19
CA PRO A 10 23.91 2.29 4.88
C PRO A 10 23.76 0.76 4.94
N VAL A 11 22.60 0.28 4.54
CA VAL A 11 22.32 -1.16 4.53
C VAL A 11 22.27 -1.67 3.12
N ILE A 12 23.20 -2.54 2.78
CA ILE A 12 23.20 -3.27 1.51
C ILE A 12 22.60 -4.64 1.76
N TRP A 13 21.30 -4.74 1.58
CA TRP A 13 20.58 -6.02 1.64
C TRP A 13 20.82 -6.81 0.36
N ARG A 14 21.57 -7.90 0.46
CA ARG A 14 21.66 -8.88 -0.62
C ARG A 14 20.46 -9.84 -0.54
N GLY A 15 20.02 -10.39 -1.67
CA GLY A 15 18.84 -11.26 -1.76
C GLY A 15 18.74 -12.35 -0.67
N PRO A 16 19.80 -13.13 -0.38
CA PRO A 16 19.76 -14.13 0.70
C PRO A 16 19.52 -13.57 2.10
N MET A 17 20.05 -12.38 2.42
CA MET A 17 19.80 -11.71 3.70
C MET A 17 18.36 -11.25 3.81
N LEU A 18 17.83 -10.66 2.74
CA LEU A 18 16.44 -10.22 2.68
C LEU A 18 15.47 -11.37 2.92
N ASN A 19 15.71 -12.51 2.27
CA ASN A 19 14.94 -13.74 2.46
C ASN A 19 14.98 -14.24 3.91
N SER A 20 16.17 -14.21 4.53
CA SER A 20 16.31 -14.60 5.94
C SER A 20 15.49 -13.70 6.86
N ILE A 21 15.51 -12.39 6.64
CA ILE A 21 14.76 -11.43 7.45
C ILE A 21 13.25 -11.57 7.24
N ILE A 22 12.79 -11.76 6.01
CA ILE A 22 11.37 -12.01 5.74
C ILE A 22 10.91 -13.25 6.51
N LYS A 23 11.68 -14.35 6.47
CA LYS A 23 11.37 -15.56 7.24
C LYS A 23 11.39 -15.31 8.75
N GLN A 24 12.34 -14.53 9.27
CA GLN A 24 12.37 -14.17 10.69
C GLN A 24 11.11 -13.39 11.09
N PHE A 25 10.69 -12.39 10.32
CA PHE A 25 9.46 -11.66 10.59
C PHE A 25 8.21 -12.54 10.54
N LEU A 26 8.15 -13.48 9.61
CA LEU A 26 6.98 -14.34 9.46
C LEU A 26 6.89 -15.42 10.54
N TYR A 27 8.02 -16.00 10.97
CA TYR A 27 8.03 -17.22 11.78
C TYR A 27 8.64 -17.06 13.17
N GLN A 28 9.37 -15.99 13.45
CA GLN A 28 10.06 -15.80 14.73
C GLN A 28 9.50 -14.61 15.54
N VAL A 29 8.62 -13.82 14.96
CA VAL A 29 7.90 -12.77 15.68
C VAL A 29 6.62 -13.34 16.25
N GLU A 30 6.37 -13.11 17.52
CA GLU A 30 5.12 -13.45 18.18
C GLU A 30 4.05 -12.40 17.86
N TRP A 31 3.28 -12.67 16.80
CA TRP A 31 2.26 -11.74 16.29
C TRP A 31 0.98 -11.70 17.12
N SER A 32 0.85 -12.53 18.16
CA SER A 32 -0.40 -12.74 18.91
C SER A 32 -1.57 -13.17 17.99
N ASN A 33 -2.80 -13.03 18.46
CA ASN A 33 -3.99 -13.39 17.67
C ASN A 33 -4.35 -12.23 16.73
N LEU A 34 -3.89 -12.29 15.48
CA LEU A 34 -4.20 -11.31 14.43
C LEU A 34 -5.30 -11.82 13.51
N ASP A 35 -6.27 -10.97 13.18
CA ASP A 35 -7.19 -11.20 12.06
C ASP A 35 -6.52 -10.94 10.72
N PHE A 36 -5.64 -9.93 10.67
CA PHE A 36 -4.90 -9.52 9.46
C PHE A 36 -3.45 -9.20 9.77
N LEU A 37 -2.56 -9.65 8.91
CA LEU A 37 -1.18 -9.18 8.82
C LEU A 37 -1.01 -8.42 7.52
N VAL A 38 -0.81 -7.11 7.61
CA VAL A 38 -0.56 -6.24 6.45
C VAL A 38 0.93 -6.08 6.26
N ILE A 39 1.41 -6.40 5.05
CA ILE A 39 2.83 -6.36 4.71
C ILE A 39 3.06 -5.26 3.68
N ASP A 40 3.80 -4.23 4.07
CA ASP A 40 4.28 -3.19 3.15
C ASP A 40 5.54 -3.67 2.44
N LEU A 41 5.47 -3.77 1.13
CA LEU A 41 6.54 -4.27 0.29
C LEU A 41 7.37 -3.11 -0.28
N PRO A 42 8.68 -3.29 -0.45
CA PRO A 42 9.50 -2.31 -1.14
C PRO A 42 9.03 -2.15 -2.60
N PRO A 43 9.31 -0.99 -3.24
CA PRO A 43 8.91 -0.77 -4.62
C PRO A 43 9.61 -1.73 -5.59
N GLY A 44 8.95 -2.02 -6.71
CA GLY A 44 9.48 -2.85 -7.78
C GLY A 44 9.03 -4.31 -7.71
N THR A 45 9.69 -5.14 -8.51
CA THR A 45 9.39 -6.57 -8.71
C THR A 45 10.57 -7.45 -8.32
N GLY A 46 11.21 -7.11 -7.21
CA GLY A 46 12.45 -7.74 -6.77
C GLY A 46 12.27 -8.99 -5.91
N ASP A 47 13.40 -9.41 -5.33
CA ASP A 47 13.49 -10.64 -4.55
C ASP A 47 12.57 -10.68 -3.32
N ALA A 48 12.23 -9.52 -2.73
CA ALA A 48 11.40 -9.45 -1.54
C ALA A 48 9.99 -9.99 -1.79
N GLN A 49 9.36 -9.55 -2.89
CA GLN A 49 8.01 -9.96 -3.28
C GLN A 49 7.97 -11.44 -3.63
N ILE A 50 8.96 -11.91 -4.38
CA ILE A 50 9.09 -13.33 -4.77
C ILE A 50 9.29 -14.20 -3.53
N SER A 51 10.21 -13.80 -2.65
CA SER A 51 10.52 -14.55 -1.43
C SER A 51 9.34 -14.63 -0.47
N LEU A 52 8.61 -13.53 -0.31
CA LEU A 52 7.41 -13.53 0.51
C LEU A 52 6.36 -14.50 -0.05
N SER A 53 6.08 -14.43 -1.36
CA SER A 53 5.08 -15.29 -2.03
C SER A 53 5.45 -16.77 -1.98
N GLN A 54 6.74 -17.09 -1.91
CA GLN A 54 7.23 -18.46 -1.77
C GLN A 54 7.26 -18.95 -0.31
N SER A 55 7.24 -18.03 0.65
CA SER A 55 7.36 -18.36 2.08
C SER A 55 6.01 -18.61 2.75
N VAL A 56 4.96 -17.91 2.32
CA VAL A 56 3.61 -18.03 2.91
C VAL A 56 2.53 -17.91 1.82
N PRO A 57 1.38 -18.57 2.02
CA PRO A 57 0.22 -18.34 1.17
C PRO A 57 -0.32 -16.92 1.42
N ILE A 58 -0.15 -16.04 0.45
CA ILE A 58 -0.66 -14.68 0.51
C ILE A 58 -2.16 -14.69 0.19
N SER A 59 -2.98 -14.21 1.11
CA SER A 59 -4.44 -14.15 0.94
C SER A 59 -4.87 -13.19 -0.16
N GLY A 60 -4.10 -12.11 -0.38
CA GLY A 60 -4.34 -11.18 -1.46
C GLY A 60 -3.36 -10.02 -1.49
N ALA A 61 -3.22 -9.39 -2.65
CA ALA A 61 -2.38 -8.22 -2.85
C ALA A 61 -3.21 -7.01 -3.30
N ILE A 62 -2.89 -5.85 -2.77
CA ILE A 62 -3.42 -4.55 -3.18
C ILE A 62 -2.30 -3.82 -3.90
N VAL A 63 -2.58 -3.31 -5.09
CA VAL A 63 -1.62 -2.50 -5.82
C VAL A 63 -1.91 -1.03 -5.58
N VAL A 64 -0.92 -0.32 -5.06
CA VAL A 64 -1.01 1.12 -4.79
C VAL A 64 -0.24 1.88 -5.87
N THR A 65 -0.87 2.90 -6.44
CA THR A 65 -0.25 3.77 -7.46
C THR A 65 -0.67 5.22 -7.25
N THR A 66 0.01 6.14 -7.91
CA THR A 66 -0.46 7.52 -8.09
C THR A 66 -1.02 7.69 -9.49
N PRO A 67 -1.76 8.79 -9.83
CA PRO A 67 -2.28 9.01 -11.17
C PRO A 67 -1.22 9.16 -12.27
N GLN A 68 0.05 9.40 -11.92
CA GLN A 68 1.14 9.67 -12.86
C GLN A 68 1.49 8.47 -13.72
N GLN A 69 1.78 8.68 -14.99
CA GLN A 69 2.13 7.62 -15.95
C GLN A 69 3.37 6.80 -15.53
N VAL A 70 4.37 7.43 -14.92
CA VAL A 70 5.55 6.74 -14.42
C VAL A 70 5.21 5.75 -13.33
N SER A 71 4.36 6.13 -12.38
CA SER A 71 3.89 5.25 -11.32
C SER A 71 3.01 4.11 -11.83
N LEU A 72 2.18 4.39 -12.85
CA LEU A 72 1.35 3.37 -13.49
C LEU A 72 2.18 2.30 -14.19
N GLN A 73 3.34 2.66 -14.77
CA GLN A 73 4.23 1.66 -15.37
C GLN A 73 4.79 0.68 -14.34
N ASP A 74 5.20 1.18 -13.17
CA ASP A 74 5.69 0.33 -12.09
C ASP A 74 4.56 -0.52 -11.48
N ALA A 75 3.38 0.06 -11.30
CA ALA A 75 2.21 -0.66 -10.85
C ALA A 75 1.80 -1.81 -11.81
N ARG A 76 1.87 -1.59 -13.14
CA ARG A 76 1.64 -2.65 -14.13
C ARG A 76 2.61 -3.81 -13.99
N ARG A 77 3.90 -3.52 -13.75
CA ARG A 77 4.91 -4.57 -13.50
C ARG A 77 4.59 -5.36 -12.23
N GLY A 78 4.21 -4.68 -11.16
CA GLY A 78 3.77 -5.31 -9.91
C GLY A 78 2.57 -6.23 -10.09
N LEU A 79 1.53 -5.76 -10.80
CA LEU A 79 0.36 -6.56 -11.16
C LEU A 79 0.73 -7.82 -11.95
N ALA A 80 1.56 -7.66 -12.98
CA ALA A 80 2.00 -8.79 -13.80
C ALA A 80 2.77 -9.83 -12.98
N MET A 81 3.65 -9.37 -12.08
CA MET A 81 4.41 -10.23 -11.18
C MET A 81 3.48 -11.03 -10.25
N PHE A 82 2.54 -10.39 -9.56
CA PHE A 82 1.63 -11.09 -8.66
C PHE A 82 0.71 -12.08 -9.40
N LYS A 83 0.26 -11.73 -10.62
CA LYS A 83 -0.46 -12.68 -11.50
C LYS A 83 0.40 -13.91 -11.80
N GLN A 84 1.67 -13.70 -12.15
CA GLN A 84 2.61 -14.81 -12.45
C GLN A 84 2.90 -15.68 -11.23
N LEU A 85 2.93 -15.09 -10.03
CA LEU A 85 3.13 -15.81 -8.76
C LEU A 85 1.84 -16.48 -8.25
N GLY A 86 0.71 -16.31 -8.93
CA GLY A 86 -0.57 -16.88 -8.50
C GLY A 86 -1.17 -16.22 -7.26
N VAL A 87 -0.73 -15.01 -6.91
CA VAL A 87 -1.26 -14.26 -5.76
C VAL A 87 -2.58 -13.60 -6.16
N PRO A 88 -3.69 -13.78 -5.40
CA PRO A 88 -4.93 -13.10 -5.66
C PRO A 88 -4.79 -11.58 -5.62
N LEU A 89 -5.28 -10.89 -6.64
CA LEU A 89 -5.28 -9.43 -6.70
C LEU A 89 -6.64 -8.91 -6.21
N LEU A 90 -6.64 -8.16 -5.12
CA LEU A 90 -7.85 -7.64 -4.49
C LEU A 90 -8.35 -6.37 -5.18
N GLY A 91 -7.43 -5.57 -5.73
CA GLY A 91 -7.75 -4.35 -6.45
C GLY A 91 -6.63 -3.32 -6.46
N VAL A 92 -6.97 -2.13 -6.93
CA VAL A 92 -6.06 -0.98 -7.06
C VAL A 92 -6.48 0.11 -6.10
N VAL A 93 -5.51 0.75 -5.45
CA VAL A 93 -5.67 1.99 -4.69
C VAL A 93 -4.93 3.10 -5.41
N GLU A 94 -5.64 4.18 -5.74
CA GLU A 94 -5.03 5.40 -6.26
C GLU A 94 -4.71 6.33 -5.09
N ASN A 95 -3.44 6.41 -4.72
CA ASN A 95 -2.96 7.34 -3.71
C ASN A 95 -2.60 8.68 -4.35
N MET A 96 -2.63 9.75 -3.57
CA MET A 96 -2.37 11.12 -4.05
C MET A 96 -3.28 11.53 -5.21
N SER A 97 -4.52 11.07 -5.18
CA SER A 97 -5.50 11.25 -6.27
C SER A 97 -5.80 12.71 -6.57
N VAL A 98 -5.96 13.52 -5.52
CA VAL A 98 -6.18 14.97 -5.59
C VAL A 98 -5.55 15.63 -4.38
N PHE A 99 -5.21 16.91 -4.49
CA PHE A 99 -4.83 17.74 -3.34
C PHE A 99 -6.04 18.54 -2.87
N ILE A 100 -6.29 18.52 -1.57
CA ILE A 100 -7.34 19.30 -0.90
C ILE A 100 -6.68 20.37 -0.02
N PRO A 101 -6.76 21.67 -0.41
CA PRO A 101 -6.22 22.75 0.40
C PRO A 101 -7.01 22.93 1.71
N PRO A 102 -6.34 23.20 2.83
CA PRO A 102 -7.00 23.35 4.12
C PRO A 102 -7.92 24.60 4.21
N ASP A 103 -7.57 25.65 3.48
CA ASP A 103 -8.32 26.90 3.37
C ASP A 103 -9.48 26.85 2.37
N MET A 104 -9.48 25.85 1.49
CA MET A 104 -10.49 25.65 0.44
C MET A 104 -10.91 24.16 0.35
N PRO A 105 -11.57 23.59 1.37
CA PRO A 105 -11.82 22.15 1.46
C PRO A 105 -12.73 21.61 0.34
N ASN A 106 -13.48 22.48 -0.33
CA ASN A 106 -14.34 22.11 -1.47
C ASN A 106 -13.60 22.13 -2.82
N LYS A 107 -12.33 22.59 -2.86
CA LYS A 107 -11.52 22.58 -4.07
C LYS A 107 -10.61 21.35 -4.09
N LYS A 108 -10.51 20.73 -5.26
CA LYS A 108 -9.66 19.57 -5.52
C LYS A 108 -8.75 19.89 -6.69
N TYR A 109 -7.44 19.69 -6.49
CA TYR A 109 -6.43 19.92 -7.53
C TYR A 109 -5.81 18.60 -7.94
N GLU A 110 -5.84 18.29 -9.24
CA GLU A 110 -5.29 17.06 -9.83
C GLU A 110 -3.79 17.22 -10.12
N ILE A 111 -2.98 17.42 -9.05
CA ILE A 111 -1.55 17.78 -9.18
C ILE A 111 -0.75 16.69 -9.91
N PHE A 112 -1.13 15.44 -9.75
CA PHE A 112 -0.46 14.29 -10.36
C PHE A 112 -1.24 13.68 -11.54
N GLY A 113 -2.22 14.40 -12.07
CA GLY A 113 -3.12 13.90 -13.11
C GLY A 113 -4.39 13.30 -12.53
N LYS A 114 -5.17 12.63 -13.36
CA LYS A 114 -6.52 12.17 -13.04
C LYS A 114 -6.77 10.74 -13.47
N GLY A 115 -7.30 9.94 -12.54
CA GLY A 115 -7.92 8.66 -12.84
C GLY A 115 -6.97 7.57 -13.38
N GLY A 116 -5.65 7.72 -13.20
CA GLY A 116 -4.69 6.72 -13.65
C GLY A 116 -4.90 5.36 -12.98
N GLY A 117 -5.18 5.36 -11.67
CA GLY A 117 -5.49 4.13 -10.92
C GLY A 117 -6.79 3.47 -11.39
N LYS A 118 -7.79 4.26 -11.79
CA LYS A 118 -9.03 3.73 -12.36
C LYS A 118 -8.77 3.03 -13.71
N ILE A 119 -8.01 3.67 -14.59
CA ILE A 119 -7.62 3.08 -15.88
C ILE A 119 -6.87 1.76 -15.66
N LEU A 120 -5.90 1.76 -14.73
CA LEU A 120 -5.14 0.56 -14.39
C LEU A 120 -6.02 -0.58 -13.87
N ALA A 121 -7.01 -0.27 -13.04
CA ALA A 121 -7.97 -1.23 -12.52
C ALA A 121 -8.83 -1.83 -13.66
N GLU A 122 -9.38 -0.99 -14.51
CA GLU A 122 -10.19 -1.40 -15.67
C GLU A 122 -9.40 -2.27 -16.66
N GLU A 123 -8.17 -1.90 -17.01
CA GLU A 123 -7.27 -2.67 -17.88
C GLU A 123 -6.99 -4.09 -17.35
N ASN A 124 -7.10 -4.29 -16.05
CA ASN A 124 -6.80 -5.57 -15.39
C ASN A 124 -8.03 -6.32 -14.88
N ASN A 125 -9.24 -5.81 -15.12
CA ASN A 125 -10.51 -6.33 -14.60
C ASN A 125 -10.51 -6.41 -13.06
N LEU A 126 -9.95 -5.39 -12.40
CA LEU A 126 -9.86 -5.26 -10.96
C LEU A 126 -10.75 -4.11 -10.47
N PRO A 127 -11.25 -4.15 -9.22
CA PRO A 127 -11.89 -2.99 -8.63
C PRO A 127 -10.89 -1.88 -8.30
N LEU A 128 -11.31 -0.62 -8.48
CA LEU A 128 -10.68 0.51 -7.83
C LEU A 128 -11.20 0.57 -6.39
N LEU A 129 -10.36 0.20 -5.43
CA LEU A 129 -10.75 0.05 -4.02
C LEU A 129 -10.90 1.40 -3.30
N ALA A 130 -10.00 2.33 -3.60
CA ALA A 130 -10.02 3.66 -3.00
C ALA A 130 -9.24 4.68 -3.84
N GLN A 131 -9.61 5.95 -3.67
CA GLN A 131 -8.83 7.12 -4.10
C GLN A 131 -8.53 7.96 -2.87
N ILE A 132 -7.25 7.99 -2.47
CA ILE A 132 -6.80 8.68 -1.25
C ILE A 132 -6.28 10.07 -1.63
N PRO A 133 -6.88 11.16 -1.12
CA PRO A 133 -6.40 12.51 -1.40
C PRO A 133 -5.12 12.86 -0.63
N ILE A 134 -4.43 13.89 -1.07
CA ILE A 134 -3.37 14.55 -0.30
C ILE A 134 -4.03 15.64 0.55
N GLU A 135 -3.79 15.55 1.85
CA GLU A 135 -4.15 16.58 2.82
C GLU A 135 -2.91 16.94 3.65
N ILE A 136 -2.67 18.20 3.90
CA ILE A 136 -1.49 18.67 4.67
C ILE A 136 -1.45 18.01 6.05
N LYS A 137 -2.60 17.84 6.68
CA LYS A 137 -2.72 17.21 8.00
C LYS A 137 -2.28 15.73 7.95
N LEU A 138 -2.65 15.00 6.88
CA LEU A 138 -2.20 13.63 6.67
C LEU A 138 -0.66 13.54 6.68
N VAL A 139 0.00 14.44 5.94
CA VAL A 139 1.48 14.46 5.87
C VAL A 139 2.08 14.78 7.24
N ASN A 140 1.57 15.81 7.92
CA ASN A 140 2.10 16.25 9.21
C ASN A 140 1.94 15.20 10.31
N ASP A 141 0.83 14.50 10.34
CA ASP A 141 0.55 13.48 11.35
C ASP A 141 1.33 12.18 11.05
N SER A 142 1.44 11.80 9.79
CA SER A 142 2.27 10.65 9.39
C SER A 142 3.73 10.82 9.78
N ASN A 143 4.29 12.05 9.64
CA ASN A 143 5.65 12.35 10.08
C ASN A 143 5.84 12.25 11.61
N LYS A 144 4.75 12.32 12.38
CA LYS A 144 4.75 12.13 13.83
C LYS A 144 4.41 10.70 14.25
N GLY A 145 4.20 9.81 13.28
CA GLY A 145 3.75 8.43 13.54
C GLY A 145 2.30 8.33 14.00
N VAL A 146 1.48 9.37 13.78
CA VAL A 146 0.07 9.37 14.15
C VAL A 146 -0.80 9.13 12.92
N PRO A 147 -1.56 8.03 12.86
CA PRO A 147 -2.47 7.77 11.74
C PRO A 147 -3.57 8.85 11.67
N ILE A 148 -3.82 9.37 10.45
CA ILE A 148 -4.86 10.38 10.22
C ILE A 148 -6.26 9.87 10.63
N SER A 149 -6.51 8.59 10.51
CA SER A 149 -7.77 7.94 10.91
C SER A 149 -8.04 8.03 12.43
N ILE A 150 -7.02 8.32 13.23
CA ILE A 150 -7.12 8.54 14.69
C ILE A 150 -7.17 10.03 14.99
N SER A 151 -6.28 10.82 14.39
CA SER A 151 -6.18 12.26 14.70
C SER A 151 -7.31 13.08 14.10
N GLU A 152 -7.80 12.71 12.92
CA GLU A 152 -8.81 13.45 12.15
C GLU A 152 -9.80 12.45 11.47
N PRO A 153 -10.67 11.78 12.24
CA PRO A 153 -11.51 10.69 11.74
C PRO A 153 -12.52 11.11 10.66
N ASP A 154 -12.88 12.40 10.61
CA ASP A 154 -13.87 12.96 9.70
C ASP A 154 -13.27 13.56 8.41
N LYS A 155 -11.95 13.53 8.27
CA LYS A 155 -11.27 13.98 7.05
C LYS A 155 -11.50 13.00 5.89
N GLU A 156 -11.47 13.53 4.66
CA GLU A 156 -11.74 12.71 3.47
C GLU A 156 -10.75 11.54 3.37
N SER A 157 -9.47 11.75 3.61
CA SER A 157 -8.49 10.66 3.65
C SER A 157 -8.81 9.58 4.69
N SER A 158 -9.23 9.98 5.90
CA SER A 158 -9.62 9.05 6.97
C SER A 158 -10.83 8.21 6.59
N ILE A 159 -11.84 8.83 6.00
CA ILE A 159 -13.03 8.14 5.50
C ILE A 159 -12.63 7.12 4.44
N ARG A 160 -11.77 7.50 3.48
CA ARG A 160 -11.29 6.58 2.42
C ARG A 160 -10.50 5.40 2.96
N PHE A 161 -9.62 5.61 3.95
CA PHE A 161 -8.91 4.50 4.62
C PHE A 161 -9.88 3.57 5.35
N LYS A 162 -10.89 4.11 6.01
CA LYS A 162 -11.91 3.32 6.71
C LYS A 162 -12.76 2.50 5.74
N GLU A 163 -13.20 3.10 4.64
CA GLU A 163 -13.95 2.41 3.58
C GLU A 163 -13.11 1.27 2.97
N LEU A 164 -11.82 1.55 2.66
CA LEU A 164 -10.89 0.54 2.16
C LEU A 164 -10.76 -0.63 3.13
N ALA A 165 -10.53 -0.35 4.42
CA ALA A 165 -10.43 -1.39 5.43
C ALA A 165 -11.70 -2.24 5.54
N GLN A 166 -12.87 -1.62 5.47
CA GLN A 166 -14.15 -2.33 5.48
C GLN A 166 -14.36 -3.20 4.23
N LEU A 167 -13.96 -2.73 3.04
CA LEU A 167 -14.01 -3.51 1.81
C LEU A 167 -13.14 -4.76 1.92
N ILE A 168 -11.89 -4.60 2.39
CA ILE A 168 -10.97 -5.72 2.57
C ILE A 168 -11.49 -6.69 3.62
N LYS A 169 -11.99 -6.19 4.76
CA LYS A 169 -12.56 -7.05 5.80
C LYS A 169 -13.69 -7.92 5.26
N LYS A 170 -14.61 -7.36 4.49
CA LYS A 170 -15.74 -8.11 3.90
C LYS A 170 -15.34 -9.22 2.93
N GLN A 171 -14.14 -9.18 2.36
CA GLN A 171 -13.65 -10.24 1.47
C GLN A 171 -13.20 -11.49 2.21
N PHE A 172 -12.83 -11.36 3.50
CA PHE A 172 -12.22 -12.45 4.26
C PHE A 172 -12.99 -12.85 5.52
N ILE A 173 -13.82 -11.95 6.04
CA ILE A 173 -14.58 -12.18 7.28
C ILE A 173 -16.06 -11.92 6.95
N ASN A 174 -16.82 -13.00 6.92
CA ASN A 174 -18.29 -12.96 6.82
C ASN A 174 -18.93 -12.58 8.15
#